data_4a6827128889add2a02839ed5ca2c5ad
#
_entry.id   4a6827128889add2a02839ed5ca2c5ad
#
_cell.length_a   1.000
_cell.length_b   1.000
_cell.length_c   1.000
_cell.angle_alpha   90.00
_cell.angle_beta   90.00
_cell.angle_gamma   90.00
#
_symmetry.space_group_name_H-M   'P 1'
#
loop_
_entity.id
_entity.type
_entity.pdbx_description
1 polymer ?
#
loop_
_entity_poly.entity_id
_entity_poly.type
_entity_poly.pdbx_seq_one_letter_code
_entity_poly.pdbx_strand_id
1 'polypeptide(L)'
;LPATLQSALQPYLDAPDFPAMFTAEQAAAIRTGCGLDDDALAFALLPLAAACSLTPISHFHVGAIARGQSGNLYFGANMEFSGAPLQQTVHAEQCAVTHAWLRGEPALASVTVNYTPCGHCRQFMNELNSGLDLRIHLPGREAHALRDYLPDAFGPKDLEIKTLLMDEQDHGYALTGDALSQAAIAAANRSHMPYSKSPSGVAL
;
A
#
# COMPACT_ATOMS: atom_id res chain seq x y z
N LEU A 1 14.92 -15.61 5.69
CA LEU A 1 15.29 -15.29 4.29
C LEU A 1 16.44 -16.16 3.83
N PRO A 2 16.47 -16.62 2.54
CA PRO A 2 17.65 -17.28 1.96
C PRO A 2 18.88 -16.37 2.06
N ALA A 3 20.07 -16.95 2.28
CA ALA A 3 21.30 -16.17 2.48
C ALA A 3 21.62 -15.22 1.31
N THR A 4 21.39 -15.66 0.07
CA THR A 4 21.58 -14.83 -1.12
C THR A 4 20.68 -13.59 -1.12
N LEU A 5 19.41 -13.75 -0.76
CA LEU A 5 18.45 -12.64 -0.66
C LEU A 5 18.82 -11.71 0.50
N GLN A 6 19.18 -12.27 1.65
CA GLN A 6 19.63 -11.48 2.80
C GLN A 6 20.83 -10.59 2.43
N SER A 7 21.84 -11.15 1.76
CA SER A 7 23.00 -10.39 1.29
C SER A 7 22.64 -9.31 0.27
N ALA A 8 21.68 -9.58 -0.62
CA ALA A 8 21.22 -8.62 -1.63
C ALA A 8 20.41 -7.46 -1.00
N LEU A 9 19.71 -7.71 0.10
CA LEU A 9 18.88 -6.70 0.79
C LEU A 9 19.68 -5.88 1.80
N GLN A 10 20.75 -6.43 2.37
CA GLN A 10 21.52 -5.82 3.46
C GLN A 10 21.93 -4.36 3.19
N PRO A 11 22.46 -3.99 1.98
CA PRO A 11 22.88 -2.60 1.71
C PRO A 11 21.71 -1.59 1.80
N TYR A 12 20.50 -2.02 1.52
CA TYR A 12 19.29 -1.17 1.62
C TYR A 12 18.79 -1.08 3.05
N LEU A 13 18.78 -2.22 3.77
CA LEU A 13 18.25 -2.30 5.13
C LEU A 13 19.16 -1.60 6.14
N ASP A 14 20.47 -1.54 5.87
CA ASP A 14 21.44 -0.82 6.72
C ASP A 14 21.41 0.70 6.48
N ALA A 15 20.76 1.18 5.42
CA ALA A 15 20.60 2.60 5.17
C ALA A 15 19.68 3.23 6.23
N PRO A 16 20.11 4.27 6.95
CA PRO A 16 19.33 4.83 8.07
C PRO A 16 18.01 5.48 7.62
N ASP A 17 17.89 5.79 6.36
CA ASP A 17 16.74 6.41 5.71
C ASP A 17 16.04 5.47 4.71
N PHE A 18 16.17 4.16 4.87
CA PHE A 18 15.49 3.20 3.99
C PHE A 18 13.99 3.47 3.96
N PRO A 19 13.44 3.82 2.79
CA PRO A 19 12.07 4.31 2.70
C PRO A 19 11.01 3.20 2.74
N ALA A 20 11.36 1.98 3.12
CA ALA A 20 10.51 0.78 3.11
C ALA A 20 9.86 0.53 1.72
N MET A 21 10.62 0.81 0.67
CA MET A 21 10.24 0.50 -0.72
C MET A 21 11.46 0.15 -1.56
N PHE A 22 11.24 -0.53 -2.65
CA PHE A 22 12.22 -0.71 -3.72
C PHE A 22 11.71 -0.11 -5.01
N THR A 23 12.57 0.63 -5.72
CA THR A 23 12.27 1.05 -7.09
C THR A 23 12.23 -0.16 -8.03
N ALA A 24 11.63 -0.01 -9.19
CA ALA A 24 11.59 -1.06 -10.21
C ALA A 24 13.00 -1.57 -10.57
N GLU A 25 13.97 -0.66 -10.66
CA GLU A 25 15.36 -0.99 -10.94
C GLU A 25 16.00 -1.82 -9.80
N GLN A 26 15.81 -1.39 -8.54
CA GLN A 26 16.29 -2.11 -7.36
C GLN A 26 15.64 -3.50 -7.25
N ALA A 27 14.33 -3.59 -7.45
CA ALA A 27 13.60 -4.84 -7.43
C ALA A 27 14.10 -5.79 -8.54
N ALA A 28 14.35 -5.28 -9.75
CA ALA A 28 14.91 -6.06 -10.84
C ALA A 28 16.31 -6.57 -10.54
N ALA A 29 17.18 -5.74 -9.95
CA ALA A 29 18.53 -6.14 -9.56
C ALA A 29 18.51 -7.25 -8.50
N ILE A 30 17.66 -7.12 -7.48
CA ILE A 30 17.50 -8.12 -6.41
C ILE A 30 16.96 -9.44 -7.00
N ARG A 31 15.93 -9.39 -7.85
CA ARG A 31 15.37 -10.58 -8.52
C ARG A 31 16.43 -11.33 -9.30
N THR A 32 17.14 -10.60 -10.19
CA THR A 32 18.18 -11.18 -11.04
C THR A 32 19.29 -11.81 -10.21
N GLY A 33 19.77 -11.10 -9.18
CA GLY A 33 20.82 -11.59 -8.29
C GLY A 33 20.43 -12.82 -7.46
N CYS A 34 19.13 -13.00 -7.19
CA CYS A 34 18.60 -14.10 -6.38
C CYS A 34 17.90 -15.20 -7.21
N GLY A 35 17.75 -15.05 -8.52
CA GLY A 35 17.03 -16.00 -9.37
C GLY A 35 15.53 -16.08 -9.05
N LEU A 36 14.92 -14.97 -8.64
CA LEU A 36 13.50 -14.87 -8.28
C LEU A 36 12.71 -14.21 -9.42
N ASP A 37 11.42 -14.55 -9.53
CA ASP A 37 10.45 -13.77 -10.29
C ASP A 37 9.83 -12.68 -9.41
N ASP A 38 8.91 -11.89 -9.97
CA ASP A 38 8.26 -10.76 -9.27
C ASP A 38 7.47 -11.22 -8.05
N ASP A 39 6.72 -12.31 -8.18
CA ASP A 39 5.84 -12.82 -7.15
C ASP A 39 6.66 -13.48 -6.02
N ALA A 40 7.68 -14.26 -6.38
CA ALA A 40 8.60 -14.87 -5.44
C ALA A 40 9.35 -13.82 -4.60
N LEU A 41 9.79 -12.70 -5.23
CA LEU A 41 10.39 -11.60 -4.49
C LEU A 41 9.38 -10.97 -3.53
N ALA A 42 8.17 -10.65 -3.97
CA ALA A 42 7.14 -10.07 -3.12
C ALA A 42 6.83 -10.96 -1.90
N PHE A 43 6.69 -12.28 -2.10
CA PHE A 43 6.51 -13.23 -1.00
C PHE A 43 7.71 -13.28 -0.07
N ALA A 44 8.93 -13.25 -0.60
CA ALA A 44 10.13 -13.28 0.21
C ALA A 44 10.33 -12.02 1.07
N LEU A 45 9.75 -10.88 0.67
CA LEU A 45 9.80 -9.63 1.40
C LEU A 45 8.73 -9.52 2.52
N LEU A 46 7.68 -10.36 2.52
CA LEU A 46 6.62 -10.31 3.53
C LEU A 46 7.11 -10.36 4.98
N PRO A 47 8.10 -11.20 5.36
CA PRO A 47 8.61 -11.22 6.73
C PRO A 47 9.24 -9.89 7.16
N LEU A 48 9.89 -9.16 6.23
CA LEU A 48 10.45 -7.84 6.51
C LEU A 48 9.35 -6.81 6.70
N ALA A 49 8.33 -6.83 5.86
CA ALA A 49 7.17 -5.96 6.03
C ALA A 49 6.46 -6.24 7.37
N ALA A 50 6.20 -7.51 7.69
CA ALA A 50 5.55 -7.90 8.94
C ALA A 50 6.38 -7.52 10.19
N ALA A 51 7.72 -7.49 10.10
CA ALA A 51 8.59 -7.06 11.19
C ALA A 51 8.42 -5.58 11.55
N CYS A 52 7.87 -4.76 10.64
CA CYS A 52 7.56 -3.34 10.89
C CYS A 52 6.20 -3.15 11.59
N SER A 53 5.43 -4.21 11.85
CA SER A 53 4.12 -4.09 12.48
C SER A 53 4.19 -3.65 13.94
N LEU A 54 3.25 -2.81 14.34
CA LEU A 54 3.08 -2.37 15.73
C LEU A 54 1.76 -2.91 16.27
N THR A 55 1.82 -4.03 17.01
CA THR A 55 0.64 -4.79 17.42
C THR A 55 0.61 -5.05 18.93
N PRO A 56 0.55 -3.98 19.76
CA PRO A 56 0.60 -4.10 21.22
C PRO A 56 -0.62 -4.78 21.83
N ILE A 57 -1.71 -4.94 21.08
CA ILE A 57 -2.99 -5.49 21.56
C ILE A 57 -3.13 -6.94 21.10
N SER A 58 -3.09 -7.19 19.79
CA SER A 58 -3.37 -8.51 19.22
C SER A 58 -2.15 -9.41 19.12
N HIS A 59 -0.94 -8.83 19.08
CA HIS A 59 0.30 -9.53 18.75
C HIS A 59 0.24 -10.27 17.41
N PHE A 60 -0.63 -9.84 16.49
CA PHE A 60 -0.84 -10.43 15.19
C PHE A 60 -0.14 -9.60 14.11
N HIS A 61 0.97 -10.12 13.59
CA HIS A 61 1.85 -9.40 12.68
C HIS A 61 1.50 -9.66 11.22
N VAL A 62 1.01 -8.63 10.52
CA VAL A 62 0.67 -8.70 9.09
C VAL A 62 1.64 -7.82 8.31
N GLY A 63 2.19 -8.39 7.23
CA GLY A 63 2.97 -7.67 6.24
C GLY A 63 2.30 -7.74 4.87
N ALA A 64 2.40 -6.67 4.11
CA ALA A 64 1.93 -6.59 2.74
C ALA A 64 2.97 -5.91 1.85
N ILE A 65 3.02 -6.31 0.59
CA ILE A 65 3.80 -5.67 -0.47
C ILE A 65 2.83 -5.27 -1.57
N ALA A 66 2.68 -3.97 -1.81
CA ALA A 66 1.98 -3.46 -2.98
C ALA A 66 2.97 -3.31 -4.14
N ARG A 67 2.66 -3.88 -5.30
CA ARG A 67 3.43 -3.69 -6.53
C ARG A 67 2.70 -2.69 -7.41
N GLY A 68 3.39 -1.57 -7.68
CA GLY A 68 2.92 -0.56 -8.61
C GLY A 68 2.98 -1.02 -10.06
N GLN A 69 2.21 -0.38 -10.93
CA GLN A 69 2.35 -0.56 -12.38
C GLN A 69 3.72 -0.06 -12.89
N SER A 70 4.35 0.86 -12.18
CA SER A 70 5.73 1.27 -12.41
C SER A 70 6.76 0.15 -12.18
N GLY A 71 6.39 -0.93 -11.47
CA GLY A 71 7.28 -1.99 -11.01
C GLY A 71 7.89 -1.74 -9.63
N ASN A 72 7.62 -0.61 -9.00
CA ASN A 72 8.04 -0.33 -7.63
C ASN A 72 7.32 -1.25 -6.63
N LEU A 73 8.00 -1.57 -5.53
CA LEU A 73 7.46 -2.38 -4.44
C LEU A 73 7.36 -1.52 -3.17
N TYR A 74 6.19 -1.46 -2.57
CA TYR A 74 5.89 -0.67 -1.38
C TYR A 74 5.52 -1.56 -0.22
N PHE A 75 6.18 -1.38 0.93
CA PHE A 75 5.93 -2.17 2.12
C PHE A 75 4.77 -1.58 2.91
N GLY A 76 4.00 -2.48 3.54
CA GLY A 76 2.96 -2.13 4.49
C GLY A 76 2.94 -3.13 5.65
N ALA A 77 2.63 -2.62 6.82
CA ALA A 77 2.48 -3.39 8.04
C ALA A 77 1.27 -2.88 8.84
N ASN A 78 0.68 -3.74 9.65
CA ASN A 78 -0.44 -3.31 10.48
C ASN A 78 0.03 -2.54 11.71
N MET A 79 -0.77 -1.55 12.11
CA MET A 79 -0.49 -0.68 13.26
C MET A 79 -1.75 -0.54 14.11
N GLU A 80 -1.63 -0.90 15.38
CA GLU A 80 -2.66 -0.76 16.40
C GLU A 80 -2.35 0.42 17.32
N PHE A 81 -3.39 1.06 17.82
CA PHE A 81 -3.29 2.22 18.71
C PHE A 81 -3.85 1.87 20.09
N SER A 82 -2.98 1.86 21.11
CA SER A 82 -3.40 1.65 22.50
C SER A 82 -4.37 2.74 22.94
N GLY A 83 -5.50 2.33 23.56
CA GLY A 83 -6.54 3.24 23.99
C GLY A 83 -7.51 3.70 22.90
N ALA A 84 -7.34 3.23 21.66
CA ALA A 84 -8.28 3.46 20.57
C ALA A 84 -9.08 2.19 20.25
N PRO A 85 -10.30 2.30 19.70
CA PRO A 85 -11.04 1.15 19.21
C PRO A 85 -10.28 0.41 18.10
N LEU A 86 -10.40 -0.92 18.03
CA LEU A 86 -9.73 -1.74 17.01
C LEU A 86 -10.10 -1.37 15.57
N GLN A 87 -11.24 -0.74 15.35
CA GLN A 87 -11.62 -0.22 14.03
C GLN A 87 -10.68 0.87 13.50
N GLN A 88 -9.87 1.47 14.37
CA GLN A 88 -8.85 2.46 13.98
C GLN A 88 -7.50 1.85 13.66
N THR A 89 -7.37 0.53 13.74
CA THR A 89 -6.18 -0.18 13.28
C THR A 89 -5.94 0.11 11.79
N VAL A 90 -4.72 0.50 11.46
CA VAL A 90 -4.27 0.53 10.06
C VAL A 90 -3.87 -0.88 9.68
N HIS A 91 -4.49 -1.45 8.65
CA HIS A 91 -4.15 -2.79 8.17
C HIS A 91 -2.95 -2.75 7.22
N ALA A 92 -2.22 -3.86 7.09
CA ALA A 92 -1.01 -3.91 6.28
C ALA A 92 -1.28 -3.57 4.80
N GLU A 93 -2.39 -4.02 4.24
CA GLU A 93 -2.81 -3.72 2.88
C GLU A 93 -3.11 -2.22 2.71
N GLN A 94 -3.81 -1.61 3.68
CA GLN A 94 -4.07 -0.17 3.70
C GLN A 94 -2.77 0.63 3.79
N CYS A 95 -1.84 0.19 4.63
CA CYS A 95 -0.53 0.81 4.78
C CYS A 95 0.25 0.75 3.45
N ALA A 96 0.34 -0.41 2.80
CA ALA A 96 1.06 -0.59 1.53
C ALA A 96 0.45 0.25 0.39
N VAL A 97 -0.87 0.27 0.28
CA VAL A 97 -1.60 1.08 -0.71
C VAL A 97 -1.38 2.58 -0.46
N THR A 98 -1.52 3.03 0.79
CA THR A 98 -1.32 4.44 1.15
C THR A 98 0.13 4.87 0.91
N HIS A 99 1.09 3.99 1.21
CA HIS A 99 2.51 4.23 0.93
C HIS A 99 2.73 4.45 -0.57
N ALA A 100 2.22 3.58 -1.42
CA ALA A 100 2.31 3.73 -2.88
C ALA A 100 1.68 5.04 -3.36
N TRP A 101 0.47 5.35 -2.89
CA TRP A 101 -0.24 6.58 -3.23
C TRP A 101 0.52 7.84 -2.84
N LEU A 102 1.06 7.90 -1.61
CA LEU A 102 1.84 9.04 -1.13
C LEU A 102 3.15 9.24 -1.91
N ARG A 103 3.68 8.17 -2.52
CA ARG A 103 4.86 8.21 -3.40
C ARG A 103 4.53 8.52 -4.85
N GLY A 104 3.25 8.77 -5.16
CA GLY A 104 2.81 9.14 -6.51
C GLY A 104 2.70 7.96 -7.48
N GLU A 105 2.55 6.72 -6.96
CA GLU A 105 2.28 5.56 -7.81
C GLU A 105 0.90 5.73 -8.47
N PRO A 106 0.78 5.65 -9.81
CA PRO A 106 -0.48 5.94 -10.49
C PRO A 106 -1.51 4.82 -10.37
N ALA A 107 -1.09 3.57 -10.20
CA ALA A 107 -1.97 2.43 -10.03
C ALA A 107 -1.22 1.21 -9.52
N LEU A 108 -1.93 0.27 -8.91
CA LEU A 108 -1.36 -0.99 -8.43
C LEU A 108 -1.64 -2.15 -9.38
N ALA A 109 -0.65 -2.98 -9.60
CA ALA A 109 -0.76 -4.24 -10.32
C ALA A 109 -1.19 -5.37 -9.38
N SER A 110 -0.64 -5.42 -8.16
CA SER A 110 -0.94 -6.47 -7.18
C SER A 110 -0.69 -6.04 -5.75
N VAL A 111 -1.32 -6.77 -4.82
CA VAL A 111 -1.00 -6.76 -3.40
C VAL A 111 -0.71 -8.20 -2.96
N THR A 112 0.49 -8.41 -2.41
CA THR A 112 0.92 -9.67 -1.78
C THR A 112 0.82 -9.49 -0.28
N VAL A 113 0.18 -10.40 0.43
CA VAL A 113 -0.05 -10.31 1.88
C VAL A 113 0.06 -11.70 2.51
N ASN A 114 0.56 -11.78 3.76
CA ASN A 114 0.80 -13.06 4.43
C ASN A 114 -0.47 -13.76 4.94
N TYR A 115 -1.61 -13.05 5.04
CA TYR A 115 -2.92 -13.60 5.41
C TYR A 115 -4.00 -13.12 4.45
N THR A 116 -5.10 -13.87 4.37
CA THR A 116 -6.24 -13.48 3.54
C THR A 116 -6.77 -12.10 3.95
N PRO A 117 -6.93 -11.15 3.02
CA PRO A 117 -7.48 -9.83 3.32
C PRO A 117 -8.83 -9.93 4.02
N CYS A 118 -9.01 -9.19 5.11
CA CYS A 118 -10.31 -9.11 5.78
C CYS A 118 -11.33 -8.32 4.93
N GLY A 119 -12.60 -8.35 5.32
CA GLY A 119 -13.66 -7.64 4.59
C GLY A 119 -13.40 -6.14 4.44
N HIS A 120 -12.82 -5.50 5.47
CA HIS A 120 -12.44 -4.09 5.45
C HIS A 120 -11.39 -3.81 4.36
N CYS A 121 -10.30 -4.60 4.30
CA CYS A 121 -9.27 -4.42 3.28
C CYS A 121 -9.78 -4.69 1.87
N ARG A 122 -10.65 -5.68 1.68
CA ARG A 122 -11.26 -5.97 0.38
C ARG A 122 -12.10 -4.77 -0.10
N GLN A 123 -12.93 -4.22 0.78
CA GLN A 123 -13.75 -3.05 0.46
C GLN A 123 -12.89 -1.80 0.23
N PHE A 124 -11.84 -1.59 1.04
CA PHE A 124 -10.90 -0.49 0.83
C PHE A 124 -10.19 -0.59 -0.54
N MET A 125 -9.70 -1.77 -0.91
CA MET A 125 -9.04 -1.97 -2.21
C MET A 125 -9.99 -1.82 -3.40
N ASN A 126 -11.31 -1.96 -3.20
CA ASN A 126 -12.31 -1.71 -4.23
C ASN A 126 -12.44 -0.20 -4.59
N GLU A 127 -11.93 0.70 -3.76
CA GLU A 127 -11.87 2.13 -4.04
C GLU A 127 -10.77 2.51 -5.04
N LEU A 128 -9.79 1.62 -5.29
CA LEU A 128 -8.66 1.85 -6.17
C LEU A 128 -9.10 1.95 -7.65
N ASN A 129 -8.33 2.69 -8.44
CA ASN A 129 -8.51 2.75 -9.88
C ASN A 129 -8.24 1.38 -10.58
N SER A 130 -7.42 0.50 -9.99
CA SER A 130 -7.32 -0.91 -10.39
C SER A 130 -8.57 -1.72 -10.02
N GLY A 131 -9.29 -1.28 -9.00
CA GLY A 131 -10.59 -1.82 -8.58
C GLY A 131 -10.58 -3.34 -8.39
N LEU A 132 -11.63 -3.99 -8.86
CA LEU A 132 -11.84 -5.43 -8.74
C LEU A 132 -10.86 -6.29 -9.58
N ASP A 133 -10.07 -5.67 -10.46
CA ASP A 133 -9.04 -6.36 -11.26
C ASP A 133 -7.70 -6.49 -10.54
N LEU A 134 -7.52 -5.78 -9.41
CA LEU A 134 -6.32 -5.87 -8.59
C LEU A 134 -6.00 -7.33 -8.23
N ARG A 135 -4.75 -7.76 -8.50
CA ARG A 135 -4.31 -9.13 -8.19
C ARG A 135 -3.93 -9.24 -6.73
N ILE A 136 -4.49 -10.24 -6.05
CA ILE A 136 -4.19 -10.57 -4.66
C ILE A 136 -3.38 -11.86 -4.63
N HIS A 137 -2.20 -11.80 -4.02
CA HIS A 137 -1.28 -12.92 -3.88
C HIS A 137 -1.22 -13.37 -2.43
N LEU A 138 -1.45 -14.65 -2.18
CA LEU A 138 -1.45 -15.28 -0.85
C LEU A 138 -0.49 -16.48 -0.84
N PRO A 139 0.23 -16.72 0.25
CA PRO A 139 1.14 -17.86 0.36
C PRO A 139 0.43 -19.19 0.08
N GLY A 140 1.03 -20.01 -0.80
CA GLY A 140 0.53 -21.35 -1.12
C GLY A 140 -0.77 -21.38 -1.93
N ARG A 141 -1.17 -20.28 -2.55
CA ARG A 141 -2.36 -20.16 -3.40
C ARG A 141 -2.01 -19.51 -4.73
N GLU A 142 -2.80 -19.79 -5.75
CA GLU A 142 -2.76 -19.04 -7.00
C GLU A 142 -3.25 -17.61 -6.76
N ALA A 143 -2.72 -16.68 -7.55
CA ALA A 143 -3.15 -15.29 -7.50
C ALA A 143 -4.54 -15.14 -8.12
N HIS A 144 -5.43 -14.48 -7.38
CA HIS A 144 -6.80 -14.19 -7.82
C HIS A 144 -7.03 -12.69 -7.91
N ALA A 145 -8.01 -12.27 -8.70
CA ALA A 145 -8.44 -10.89 -8.73
C ALA A 145 -9.26 -10.55 -7.46
N LEU A 146 -9.29 -9.27 -7.09
CA LEU A 146 -10.07 -8.83 -5.92
C LEU A 146 -11.55 -9.21 -6.02
N ARG A 147 -12.11 -9.25 -7.24
CA ARG A 147 -13.50 -9.70 -7.47
C ARG A 147 -13.81 -11.10 -6.94
N ASP A 148 -12.80 -11.99 -6.92
CA ASP A 148 -12.98 -13.36 -6.41
C ASP A 148 -13.08 -13.39 -4.88
N TYR A 149 -12.55 -12.35 -4.22
CA TYR A 149 -12.61 -12.16 -2.76
C TYR A 149 -13.74 -11.22 -2.32
N LEU A 150 -14.34 -10.46 -3.24
CA LEU A 150 -15.41 -9.50 -2.98
C LEU A 150 -16.50 -9.67 -4.05
N PRO A 151 -17.22 -10.80 -4.05
CA PRO A 151 -18.36 -11.02 -4.96
C PRO A 151 -19.49 -10.02 -4.66
N ASP A 152 -20.26 -9.65 -5.67
CA ASP A 152 -21.37 -8.69 -5.56
C ASP A 152 -20.96 -7.37 -4.86
N ALA A 153 -19.75 -6.90 -5.19
CA ALA A 153 -19.16 -5.74 -4.56
C ALA A 153 -19.99 -4.47 -4.83
N PHE A 154 -20.35 -3.77 -3.76
CA PHE A 154 -20.81 -2.38 -3.84
C PHE A 154 -19.60 -1.43 -3.74
N GLY A 155 -19.51 -0.47 -4.64
CA GLY A 155 -18.36 0.43 -4.69
C GLY A 155 -18.59 1.70 -5.50
N PRO A 156 -17.51 2.41 -5.85
CA PRO A 156 -17.57 3.71 -6.53
C PRO A 156 -18.44 3.72 -7.79
N LYS A 157 -18.46 2.63 -8.56
CA LYS A 157 -19.27 2.49 -9.79
C LYS A 157 -20.75 2.59 -9.51
N ASP A 158 -21.23 2.01 -8.39
CA ASP A 158 -22.64 2.01 -8.01
C ASP A 158 -23.11 3.40 -7.59
N LEU A 159 -22.16 4.25 -7.20
CA LEU A 159 -22.38 5.65 -6.79
C LEU A 159 -22.00 6.66 -7.90
N GLU A 160 -21.73 6.17 -9.11
CA GLU A 160 -21.34 6.98 -10.28
C GLU A 160 -20.10 7.86 -10.02
N ILE A 161 -19.23 7.44 -9.09
CA ILE A 161 -17.98 8.12 -8.79
C ILE A 161 -16.98 7.82 -9.90
N LYS A 162 -16.47 8.89 -10.53
CA LYS A 162 -15.58 8.80 -11.69
C LYS A 162 -14.10 8.83 -11.32
N THR A 163 -13.75 9.59 -10.29
CA THR A 163 -12.37 9.71 -9.81
C THR A 163 -12.14 8.73 -8.67
N LEU A 164 -11.29 7.76 -8.88
CA LEU A 164 -11.03 6.66 -7.96
C LEU A 164 -9.77 6.93 -7.14
N LEU A 165 -9.55 6.15 -6.08
CA LEU A 165 -8.32 6.23 -5.29
C LEU A 165 -7.12 5.88 -6.18
N MET A 166 -6.06 6.68 -6.11
CA MET A 166 -4.85 6.73 -6.92
C MET A 166 -5.00 7.46 -8.27
N ASP A 167 -6.18 7.84 -8.71
CA ASP A 167 -6.29 8.78 -9.82
C ASP A 167 -5.68 10.13 -9.45
N GLU A 168 -5.09 10.79 -10.43
CA GLU A 168 -4.57 12.14 -10.23
C GLU A 168 -5.72 13.10 -9.88
N GLN A 169 -5.52 13.88 -8.82
CA GLN A 169 -6.49 14.85 -8.32
C GLN A 169 -5.81 16.18 -8.00
N ASP A 170 -6.48 17.27 -8.32
CA ASP A 170 -6.12 18.61 -7.91
C ASP A 170 -7.38 19.42 -7.61
N HIS A 171 -7.57 19.78 -6.34
CA HIS A 171 -8.73 20.55 -5.89
C HIS A 171 -8.53 22.08 -6.07
N GLY A 172 -7.36 22.51 -6.53
CA GLY A 172 -7.09 23.89 -6.93
C GLY A 172 -6.94 24.88 -5.78
N TYR A 173 -6.67 24.43 -4.55
CA TYR A 173 -6.38 25.36 -3.46
C TYR A 173 -5.04 26.06 -3.68
N ALA A 174 -5.06 27.39 -3.69
CA ALA A 174 -3.91 28.26 -3.91
C ALA A 174 -3.75 29.29 -2.77
N LEU A 175 -3.70 28.80 -1.53
CA LEU A 175 -3.52 29.63 -0.36
C LEU A 175 -2.04 29.97 -0.15
N THR A 176 -1.76 31.13 0.44
CA THR A 176 -0.41 31.53 0.82
C THR A 176 -0.10 31.10 2.25
N GLY A 177 1.15 30.76 2.53
CA GLY A 177 1.59 30.34 3.86
C GLY A 177 3.08 29.98 3.87
N ASP A 178 3.58 29.56 5.01
CA ASP A 178 4.92 29.03 5.18
C ASP A 178 5.07 27.62 4.54
N ALA A 179 6.26 27.05 4.60
CA ALA A 179 6.54 25.76 3.96
C ALA A 179 5.62 24.63 4.49
N LEU A 180 5.30 24.64 5.78
CA LEU A 180 4.41 23.63 6.40
C LEU A 180 2.97 23.80 5.90
N SER A 181 2.48 25.04 5.85
CA SER A 181 1.18 25.36 5.28
C SER A 181 1.08 24.97 3.80
N GLN A 182 2.13 25.22 3.01
CA GLN A 182 2.17 24.81 1.59
C GLN A 182 2.15 23.30 1.44
N ALA A 183 2.84 22.55 2.30
CA ALA A 183 2.81 21.08 2.30
C ALA A 183 1.40 20.55 2.63
N ALA A 184 0.70 21.14 3.61
CA ALA A 184 -0.67 20.77 3.95
C ALA A 184 -1.65 21.09 2.79
N ILE A 185 -1.49 22.24 2.12
CA ILE A 185 -2.29 22.62 0.94
C ILE A 185 -2.06 21.63 -0.21
N ALA A 186 -0.81 21.27 -0.48
CA ALA A 186 -0.47 20.29 -1.52
C ALA A 186 -1.08 18.90 -1.20
N ALA A 187 -1.09 18.50 0.06
CA ALA A 187 -1.75 17.27 0.50
C ALA A 187 -3.28 17.35 0.33
N ALA A 188 -3.90 18.51 0.68
CA ALA A 188 -5.33 18.74 0.48
C ALA A 188 -5.71 18.68 -1.01
N ASN A 189 -4.92 19.30 -1.89
CA ASN A 189 -5.17 19.26 -3.33
C ASN A 189 -5.18 17.86 -3.92
N ARG A 190 -4.39 16.93 -3.36
CA ARG A 190 -4.33 15.53 -3.77
C ARG A 190 -5.23 14.60 -2.99
N SER A 191 -6.01 15.11 -2.02
CA SER A 191 -6.82 14.26 -1.16
C SER A 191 -7.94 13.57 -1.92
N HIS A 192 -8.17 12.27 -1.62
CA HIS A 192 -9.27 11.48 -2.16
C HIS A 192 -10.46 11.53 -1.19
N MET A 193 -11.54 12.20 -1.59
CA MET A 193 -12.72 12.35 -0.72
C MET A 193 -14.01 12.46 -1.54
N PRO A 194 -14.31 11.46 -2.40
CA PRO A 194 -15.42 11.52 -3.34
C PRO A 194 -16.79 11.60 -2.65
N TYR A 195 -16.89 11.13 -1.42
CA TYR A 195 -18.12 11.06 -0.65
C TYR A 195 -18.38 12.34 0.14
N SER A 196 -17.42 12.80 0.91
CA SER A 196 -17.56 14.00 1.77
C SER A 196 -17.44 15.31 1.00
N LYS A 197 -16.75 15.31 -0.15
CA LYS A 197 -16.39 16.49 -0.95
C LYS A 197 -15.69 17.57 -0.10
N SER A 198 -14.95 17.15 0.91
CA SER A 198 -14.24 18.03 1.86
C SER A 198 -12.73 17.75 1.79
N PRO A 199 -12.00 18.38 0.84
CA PRO A 199 -10.56 18.23 0.73
C PRO A 199 -9.85 18.62 2.02
N SER A 200 -8.92 17.80 2.47
CA SER A 200 -8.13 18.09 3.66
C SER A 200 -6.70 17.59 3.51
N GLY A 201 -5.76 18.27 4.14
CA GLY A 201 -4.36 17.90 4.16
C GLY A 201 -3.72 18.24 5.50
N VAL A 202 -2.80 17.40 5.93
CA VAL A 202 -2.01 17.58 7.15
C VAL A 202 -0.54 17.48 6.79
N ALA A 203 0.29 18.33 7.39
CA ALA A 203 1.74 18.31 7.31
C ALA A 203 2.34 18.41 8.72
N LEU A 204 3.45 17.72 8.95
CA LEU A 204 4.19 17.66 10.21
C LEU A 204 5.66 17.98 9.96
#